data_608074d124d608ac04cebfafd0be2641
#
_entry.id   608074d124d608ac04cebfafd0be2641
#
_cell.length_a   1.000
_cell.length_b   1.000
_cell.length_c   1.000
_cell.angle_alpha   90.00
_cell.angle_beta   90.00
_cell.angle_gamma   90.00
#
_symmetry.space_group_name_H-M   'P 1'
#
loop_
_entity.id
_entity.type
_entity.pdbx_description
1 polymer ?
#
loop_
_entity_poly.entity_id
_entity_poly.type
_entity_poly.pdbx_seq_one_letter_code
_entity_poly.pdbx_strand_id
1 'polypeptide(L)'
;MRNGWRDTGLLALRLGVGSAVAAHGAQKLFGWFGGYGPDGTGQWMDSLGFRGDGKRNALLSGAAEFGGGTLLALGLATGPAGAAVTGNMIVAGSTHAPNGFFNTNGGYELPATYSVVGTSLALMGPGRFSLDEATGQLLNRRWMAIAGLISTIAGAAYLITTRRPPEPVPDEVTAAESPAGDVGATESPTGNAGATEALTEQTEA
;
A
#
# COMPACT_ATOMS: atom_id res chain seq x y z
N MET A 1 -22.57 16.47 -26.48
CA MET A 1 -21.74 15.34 -27.00
C MET A 1 -20.96 14.75 -25.83
N ARG A 2 -21.21 13.47 -25.48
CA ARG A 2 -20.44 12.77 -24.42
C ARG A 2 -19.02 12.54 -25.00
N ASN A 3 -18.02 13.00 -24.29
CA ASN A 3 -16.64 12.97 -24.75
C ASN A 3 -16.03 11.57 -24.60
N GLY A 4 -15.91 10.80 -25.70
CA GLY A 4 -15.40 9.42 -25.68
C GLY A 4 -13.99 9.31 -25.10
N TRP A 5 -13.14 10.32 -25.30
CA TRP A 5 -11.79 10.35 -24.71
C TRP A 5 -11.80 10.38 -23.18
N ARG A 6 -12.74 11.12 -22.58
CA ARG A 6 -12.93 11.12 -21.12
C ARG A 6 -13.32 9.74 -20.61
N ASP A 7 -14.26 9.07 -21.28
CA ASP A 7 -14.73 7.74 -20.87
C ASP A 7 -13.63 6.68 -21.00
N THR A 8 -12.80 6.77 -22.05
CA THR A 8 -11.61 5.90 -22.21
C THR A 8 -10.55 6.17 -21.15
N GLY A 9 -10.29 7.43 -20.82
CA GLY A 9 -9.37 7.80 -19.73
C GLY A 9 -9.82 7.27 -18.37
N LEU A 10 -11.13 7.35 -18.07
CA LEU A 10 -11.71 6.79 -16.86
C LEU A 10 -11.59 5.26 -16.82
N LEU A 11 -11.80 4.57 -17.95
CA LEU A 11 -11.60 3.12 -18.04
C LEU A 11 -10.14 2.76 -17.75
N ALA A 12 -9.19 3.40 -18.40
CA ALA A 12 -7.76 3.15 -18.19
C ALA A 12 -7.34 3.37 -16.72
N LEU A 13 -7.81 4.48 -16.12
CA LEU A 13 -7.53 4.81 -14.73
C LEU A 13 -8.11 3.76 -13.76
N ARG A 14 -9.35 3.33 -13.98
CA ARG A 14 -10.00 2.28 -13.17
C ARG A 14 -9.31 0.94 -13.31
N LEU A 15 -8.98 0.52 -14.53
CA LEU A 15 -8.28 -0.75 -14.75
C LEU A 15 -6.89 -0.72 -14.11
N GLY A 16 -6.10 0.34 -14.31
CA GLY A 16 -4.76 0.46 -13.77
C GLY A 16 -4.76 0.48 -12.24
N VAL A 17 -5.40 1.50 -11.66
CA VAL A 17 -5.38 1.69 -10.20
C VAL A 17 -6.23 0.65 -9.49
N GLY A 18 -7.41 0.31 -10.02
CA GLY A 18 -8.27 -0.70 -9.41
C GLY A 18 -7.58 -2.07 -9.31
N SER A 19 -6.91 -2.51 -10.37
CA SER A 19 -6.15 -3.78 -10.35
C SER A 19 -4.96 -3.74 -9.40
N ALA A 20 -4.23 -2.62 -9.35
CA ALA A 20 -3.12 -2.46 -8.42
C ALA A 20 -3.58 -2.53 -6.96
N VAL A 21 -4.64 -1.80 -6.61
CA VAL A 21 -5.22 -1.82 -5.25
C VAL A 21 -5.77 -3.21 -4.92
N ALA A 22 -6.44 -3.90 -5.87
CA ALA A 22 -6.90 -5.27 -5.67
C ALA A 22 -5.74 -6.25 -5.41
N ALA A 23 -4.60 -6.09 -6.11
CA ALA A 23 -3.41 -6.89 -5.87
C ALA A 23 -2.85 -6.69 -4.44
N HIS A 24 -2.80 -5.46 -3.93
CA HIS A 24 -2.44 -5.19 -2.53
C HIS A 24 -3.41 -5.83 -1.53
N GLY A 25 -4.70 -5.80 -1.83
CA GLY A 25 -5.70 -6.53 -1.02
C GLY A 25 -5.51 -8.03 -1.05
N ALA A 26 -5.17 -8.61 -2.21
CA ALA A 26 -4.86 -10.03 -2.35
C ALA A 26 -3.60 -10.45 -1.57
N GLN A 27 -2.59 -9.58 -1.46
CA GLN A 27 -1.44 -9.79 -0.60
C GLN A 27 -1.83 -9.96 0.88
N LYS A 28 -2.77 -9.12 1.35
CA LYS A 28 -3.25 -9.16 2.75
C LYS A 28 -4.18 -10.32 3.04
N LEU A 29 -5.09 -10.66 2.09
CA LEU A 29 -6.12 -11.68 2.30
C LEU A 29 -5.62 -13.11 2.03
N PHE A 30 -4.80 -13.28 0.99
CA PHE A 30 -4.45 -14.60 0.46
C PHE A 30 -2.95 -14.87 0.49
N GLY A 31 -2.12 -13.88 0.83
CA GLY A 31 -0.66 -14.00 0.75
C GLY A 31 -0.13 -14.06 -0.70
N TRP A 32 -0.95 -13.72 -1.71
CA TRP A 32 -0.51 -13.74 -3.10
C TRP A 32 0.57 -12.69 -3.37
N PHE A 33 1.31 -12.87 -4.45
CA PHE A 33 2.37 -11.93 -4.89
C PHE A 33 3.42 -11.64 -3.80
N GLY A 34 3.73 -12.62 -2.96
CA GLY A 34 4.70 -12.45 -1.86
C GLY A 34 4.16 -11.68 -0.65
N GLY A 35 2.84 -11.58 -0.50
CA GLY A 35 2.21 -10.94 0.64
C GLY A 35 2.24 -11.80 1.90
N TYR A 36 2.03 -11.16 3.05
CA TYR A 36 2.10 -11.82 4.38
C TYR A 36 0.82 -12.56 4.78
N GLY A 37 -0.25 -12.46 3.98
CA GLY A 37 -1.56 -12.99 4.34
C GLY A 37 -2.16 -12.31 5.57
N PRO A 38 -3.31 -12.81 6.07
CA PRO A 38 -4.02 -12.15 7.16
C PRO A 38 -3.28 -12.22 8.50
N ASP A 39 -2.54 -13.30 8.76
CA ASP A 39 -1.83 -13.48 10.03
C ASP A 39 -0.61 -12.55 10.12
N GLY A 40 0.26 -12.54 9.10
CA GLY A 40 1.44 -11.68 9.11
C GLY A 40 1.07 -10.19 9.00
N THR A 41 0.08 -9.85 8.17
CA THR A 41 -0.44 -8.47 8.12
C THR A 41 -1.06 -8.06 9.45
N GLY A 42 -1.75 -8.98 10.14
CA GLY A 42 -2.34 -8.74 11.45
C GLY A 42 -1.29 -8.43 12.52
N GLN A 43 -0.25 -9.26 12.61
CA GLN A 43 0.87 -9.03 13.53
C GLN A 43 1.53 -7.66 13.29
N TRP A 44 1.73 -7.29 12.03
CA TRP A 44 2.23 -5.96 11.69
C TRP A 44 1.29 -4.83 12.14
N MET A 45 -0.03 -4.98 11.98
CA MET A 45 -1.00 -3.99 12.46
C MET A 45 -1.02 -3.88 13.99
N ASP A 46 -0.86 -5.00 14.70
CA ASP A 46 -0.74 -5.01 16.16
C ASP A 46 0.51 -4.26 16.62
N SER A 47 1.66 -4.47 15.95
CA SER A 47 2.90 -3.74 16.23
C SER A 47 2.81 -2.23 15.99
N LEU A 48 1.91 -1.80 15.11
CA LEU A 48 1.60 -0.38 14.87
C LEU A 48 0.61 0.21 15.88
N GLY A 49 0.11 -0.59 16.82
CA GLY A 49 -0.78 -0.16 17.88
C GLY A 49 -2.24 0.04 17.46
N PHE A 50 -2.67 -0.54 16.34
CA PHE A 50 -4.09 -0.53 16.00
C PHE A 50 -4.92 -1.26 17.05
N ARG A 51 -6.08 -0.70 17.43
CA ARG A 51 -6.97 -1.31 18.40
C ARG A 51 -7.68 -2.53 17.83
N GLY A 52 -7.97 -3.50 18.72
CA GLY A 52 -8.71 -4.71 18.38
C GLY A 52 -7.75 -5.85 18.01
N ASP A 53 -8.28 -6.81 17.29
CA ASP A 53 -7.54 -7.98 16.81
C ASP A 53 -6.88 -7.67 15.48
N GLY A 54 -5.55 -7.83 15.39
CA GLY A 54 -4.79 -7.46 14.20
C GLY A 54 -5.20 -8.26 12.96
N LYS A 55 -5.50 -9.56 13.11
CA LYS A 55 -5.98 -10.38 11.99
C LYS A 55 -7.30 -9.86 11.44
N ARG A 56 -8.22 -9.47 12.33
CA ARG A 56 -9.48 -8.84 11.90
C ARG A 56 -9.24 -7.52 11.17
N ASN A 57 -8.32 -6.69 11.67
CA ASN A 57 -7.93 -5.45 11.01
C ASN A 57 -7.33 -5.71 9.63
N ALA A 58 -6.47 -6.72 9.51
CA ALA A 58 -5.89 -7.15 8.24
C ALA A 58 -6.95 -7.61 7.23
N LEU A 59 -7.93 -8.41 7.68
CA LEU A 59 -9.05 -8.87 6.85
C LEU A 59 -9.92 -7.69 6.38
N LEU A 60 -10.22 -6.73 7.24
CA LEU A 60 -11.01 -5.55 6.89
C LEU A 60 -10.27 -4.66 5.88
N SER A 61 -8.99 -4.39 6.12
CA SER A 61 -8.15 -3.63 5.19
C SER A 61 -8.00 -4.35 3.85
N GLY A 62 -7.70 -5.65 3.88
CA GLY A 62 -7.59 -6.48 2.68
C GLY A 62 -8.89 -6.54 1.89
N ALA A 63 -10.04 -6.66 2.56
CA ALA A 63 -11.36 -6.64 1.91
C ALA A 63 -11.68 -5.28 1.29
N ALA A 64 -11.33 -4.18 1.94
CA ALA A 64 -11.49 -2.84 1.39
C ALA A 64 -10.63 -2.62 0.13
N GLU A 65 -9.40 -3.12 0.11
CA GLU A 65 -8.52 -3.03 -1.05
C GLU A 65 -8.92 -4.01 -2.16
N PHE A 66 -9.08 -5.29 -1.85
CA PHE A 66 -9.41 -6.30 -2.85
C PHE A 66 -10.78 -6.06 -3.45
N GLY A 67 -11.79 -5.88 -2.59
CA GLY A 67 -13.18 -5.61 -3.01
C GLY A 67 -13.29 -4.25 -3.67
N GLY A 68 -12.81 -3.19 -3.01
CA GLY A 68 -12.85 -1.82 -3.54
C GLY A 68 -12.08 -1.69 -4.86
N GLY A 69 -10.87 -2.23 -4.94
CA GLY A 69 -10.06 -2.23 -6.16
C GLY A 69 -10.73 -2.99 -7.31
N THR A 70 -11.27 -4.18 -7.05
CA THR A 70 -12.01 -4.97 -8.04
C THR A 70 -13.26 -4.23 -8.54
N LEU A 71 -14.04 -3.66 -7.62
CA LEU A 71 -15.23 -2.89 -7.98
C LEU A 71 -14.88 -1.64 -8.81
N LEU A 72 -13.78 -0.95 -8.48
CA LEU A 72 -13.26 0.16 -9.28
C LEU A 72 -12.86 -0.30 -10.69
N ALA A 73 -12.10 -1.39 -10.80
CA ALA A 73 -11.68 -1.91 -12.10
C ALA A 73 -12.89 -2.23 -12.99
N LEU A 74 -13.89 -2.90 -12.45
CA LEU A 74 -15.14 -3.24 -13.13
C LEU A 74 -16.03 -2.02 -13.37
N GLY A 75 -15.85 -0.94 -12.63
CA GLY A 75 -16.74 0.23 -12.64
C GLY A 75 -18.11 -0.11 -12.09
N LEU A 76 -18.15 -0.84 -11.00
CA LEU A 76 -19.37 -1.20 -10.28
C LEU A 76 -19.35 -0.58 -8.89
N ALA A 77 -20.45 0.06 -8.50
CA ALA A 77 -20.54 0.83 -7.27
C ALA A 77 -19.36 1.81 -7.11
N THR A 78 -18.96 2.46 -8.20
CA THR A 78 -17.70 3.23 -8.30
C THR A 78 -17.57 4.28 -7.22
N GLY A 79 -18.67 4.97 -6.86
CA GLY A 79 -18.66 5.96 -5.78
C GLY A 79 -18.30 5.36 -4.41
N PRO A 80 -19.05 4.37 -3.91
CA PRO A 80 -18.73 3.66 -2.67
C PRO A 80 -17.36 2.95 -2.69
N ALA A 81 -16.99 2.31 -3.81
CA ALA A 81 -15.71 1.63 -3.96
C ALA A 81 -14.52 2.59 -3.88
N GLY A 82 -14.61 3.74 -4.57
CA GLY A 82 -13.60 4.78 -4.49
C GLY A 82 -13.47 5.37 -3.10
N ALA A 83 -14.59 5.55 -2.40
CA ALA A 83 -14.59 6.00 -1.01
C ALA A 83 -13.92 4.99 -0.07
N ALA A 84 -14.20 3.70 -0.22
CA ALA A 84 -13.57 2.65 0.59
C ALA A 84 -12.05 2.60 0.38
N VAL A 85 -11.62 2.65 -0.87
CA VAL A 85 -10.18 2.73 -1.21
C VAL A 85 -9.55 3.99 -0.59
N THR A 86 -10.20 5.15 -0.73
CA THR A 86 -9.71 6.41 -0.16
C THR A 86 -9.48 6.30 1.35
N GLY A 87 -10.49 5.85 2.09
CA GLY A 87 -10.39 5.73 3.55
C GLY A 87 -9.29 4.76 3.98
N ASN A 88 -9.21 3.59 3.33
CA ASN A 88 -8.17 2.61 3.63
C ASN A 88 -6.76 3.14 3.31
N MET A 89 -6.59 3.87 2.20
CA MET A 89 -5.32 4.47 1.81
C MET A 89 -4.89 5.61 2.74
N ILE A 90 -5.84 6.37 3.33
CA ILE A 90 -5.51 7.37 4.37
C ILE A 90 -4.93 6.66 5.60
N VAL A 91 -5.52 5.55 6.05
CA VAL A 91 -4.98 4.75 7.15
C VAL A 91 -3.59 4.21 6.78
N ALA A 92 -3.44 3.59 5.62
CA ALA A 92 -2.14 3.09 5.13
C ALA A 92 -1.10 4.21 5.05
N GLY A 93 -1.44 5.37 4.50
CA GLY A 93 -0.55 6.52 4.45
C GLY A 93 -0.05 6.96 5.82
N SER A 94 -0.89 6.89 6.84
CA SER A 94 -0.50 7.22 8.21
C SER A 94 0.54 6.25 8.81
N THR A 95 0.59 5.01 8.35
CA THR A 95 1.58 4.02 8.80
C THR A 95 2.93 4.18 8.11
N HIS A 96 2.92 4.73 6.90
CA HIS A 96 4.11 5.01 6.11
C HIS A 96 4.66 6.43 6.33
N ALA A 97 3.90 7.33 6.95
CA ALA A 97 4.28 8.73 7.15
C ALA A 97 5.65 8.93 7.86
N PRO A 98 6.04 8.12 8.86
CA PRO A 98 7.36 8.24 9.47
C PRO A 98 8.53 8.06 8.50
N ASN A 99 8.34 7.35 7.40
CA ASN A 99 9.36 7.09 6.37
C ASN A 99 9.45 8.20 5.31
N GLY A 100 8.70 9.30 5.47
CA GLY A 100 8.65 10.40 4.52
C GLY A 100 7.74 10.14 3.34
N PHE A 101 7.89 10.95 2.29
CA PHE A 101 7.00 10.91 1.12
C PHE A 101 7.33 9.74 0.19
N PHE A 102 8.58 9.61 -0.25
CA PHE A 102 8.96 8.74 -1.36
C PHE A 102 8.86 7.25 -1.04
N ASN A 103 8.25 6.49 -1.96
CA ASN A 103 8.07 5.05 -1.83
C ASN A 103 9.41 4.27 -1.77
N THR A 104 10.47 4.81 -2.35
CA THR A 104 11.83 4.22 -2.25
C THR A 104 12.31 4.04 -0.81
N ASN A 105 11.79 4.87 0.10
CA ASN A 105 12.07 4.80 1.54
C ASN A 105 10.93 4.12 2.32
N GLY A 106 9.97 3.48 1.65
CA GLY A 106 8.77 2.96 2.29
C GLY A 106 7.76 4.04 2.69
N GLY A 107 7.83 5.24 2.09
CA GLY A 107 6.97 6.39 2.38
C GLY A 107 5.54 6.27 1.86
N TYR A 108 4.77 7.34 2.06
CA TYR A 108 3.32 7.33 1.80
C TYR A 108 2.91 7.73 0.37
N GLU A 109 3.84 7.83 -0.59
CA GLU A 109 3.59 8.24 -1.98
C GLU A 109 2.48 7.42 -2.65
N LEU A 110 2.56 6.07 -2.57
CA LEU A 110 1.56 5.19 -3.18
C LEU A 110 0.19 5.30 -2.49
N PRO A 111 0.07 5.22 -1.15
CA PRO A 111 -1.19 5.46 -0.47
C PRO A 111 -1.81 6.83 -0.80
N ALA A 112 -1.02 7.89 -0.86
CA ALA A 112 -1.49 9.23 -1.22
C ALA A 112 -2.03 9.25 -2.66
N THR A 113 -1.29 8.70 -3.61
CA THR A 113 -1.70 8.61 -5.01
C THR A 113 -3.01 7.84 -5.16
N TYR A 114 -3.13 6.67 -4.52
CA TYR A 114 -4.36 5.87 -4.57
C TYR A 114 -5.54 6.55 -3.87
N SER A 115 -5.31 7.30 -2.79
CA SER A 115 -6.34 8.13 -2.15
C SER A 115 -6.90 9.19 -3.09
N VAL A 116 -6.01 9.92 -3.78
CA VAL A 116 -6.41 10.96 -4.74
C VAL A 116 -7.21 10.35 -5.89
N VAL A 117 -6.75 9.23 -6.46
CA VAL A 117 -7.44 8.55 -7.57
C VAL A 117 -8.76 7.97 -7.11
N GLY A 118 -8.83 7.32 -5.94
CA GLY A 118 -10.06 6.78 -5.36
C GLY A 118 -11.11 7.87 -5.15
N THR A 119 -10.71 9.00 -4.54
CA THR A 119 -11.57 10.19 -4.36
C THR A 119 -12.05 10.74 -5.70
N SER A 120 -11.14 10.88 -6.67
CA SER A 120 -11.48 11.40 -7.98
C SER A 120 -12.50 10.52 -8.70
N LEU A 121 -12.31 9.20 -8.68
CA LEU A 121 -13.24 8.24 -9.27
C LEU A 121 -14.60 8.24 -8.55
N ALA A 122 -14.61 8.35 -7.21
CA ALA A 122 -15.84 8.45 -6.43
C ALA A 122 -16.68 9.67 -6.85
N LEU A 123 -16.04 10.82 -7.11
CA LEU A 123 -16.70 12.07 -7.47
C LEU A 123 -17.04 12.18 -8.95
N MET A 124 -16.15 11.72 -9.85
CA MET A 124 -16.35 11.79 -11.30
C MET A 124 -17.29 10.70 -11.83
N GLY A 125 -17.39 9.60 -11.11
CA GLY A 125 -18.12 8.41 -11.53
C GLY A 125 -17.36 7.52 -12.53
N PRO A 126 -18.01 6.43 -12.98
CA PRO A 126 -17.34 5.33 -13.69
C PRO A 126 -17.06 5.57 -15.18
N GLY A 127 -17.74 6.52 -15.82
CA GLY A 127 -17.74 6.64 -17.28
C GLY A 127 -18.65 5.59 -17.96
N ARG A 128 -18.72 5.65 -19.28
CA ARG A 128 -19.63 4.78 -20.08
C ARG A 128 -19.23 3.32 -20.11
N PHE A 129 -17.93 3.04 -20.08
CA PHE A 129 -17.40 1.67 -20.16
C PHE A 129 -17.36 1.02 -18.77
N SER A 130 -18.52 0.83 -18.12
CA SER A 130 -18.62 0.40 -16.73
C SER A 130 -19.86 -0.44 -16.49
N LEU A 131 -19.83 -1.30 -15.47
CA LEU A 131 -21.00 -2.03 -15.03
C LEU A 131 -22.06 -1.13 -14.41
N ASP A 132 -21.68 -0.03 -13.77
CA ASP A 132 -22.65 0.97 -13.26
C ASP A 132 -23.49 1.56 -14.39
N GLU A 133 -22.88 1.86 -15.55
CA GLU A 133 -23.64 2.35 -16.72
C GLU A 133 -24.59 1.26 -17.25
N ALA A 134 -24.13 0.03 -17.33
CA ALA A 134 -24.94 -1.10 -17.80
C ALA A 134 -26.12 -1.41 -16.86
N THR A 135 -25.98 -1.12 -15.56
CA THR A 135 -27.02 -1.33 -14.54
C THR A 135 -27.85 -0.07 -14.23
N GLY A 136 -27.71 0.99 -15.03
CA GLY A 136 -28.45 2.24 -14.84
C GLY A 136 -28.05 3.03 -13.59
N GLN A 137 -26.79 2.93 -13.17
CA GLN A 137 -26.20 3.70 -12.04
C GLN A 137 -26.89 3.41 -10.68
N LEU A 138 -27.45 2.21 -10.49
CA LEU A 138 -28.19 1.86 -9.28
C LEU A 138 -27.33 1.98 -8.01
N LEU A 139 -26.09 1.54 -8.10
CA LEU A 139 -25.12 1.52 -6.99
C LEU A 139 -24.13 2.70 -7.02
N ASN A 140 -24.33 3.66 -7.92
CA ASN A 140 -23.44 4.81 -8.09
C ASN A 140 -24.19 6.14 -8.03
N ARG A 141 -24.97 6.35 -6.97
CA ARG A 141 -25.67 7.63 -6.72
C ARG A 141 -24.70 8.61 -6.06
N ARG A 142 -24.77 9.90 -6.41
CA ARG A 142 -23.90 10.95 -5.84
C ARG A 142 -23.91 10.98 -4.31
N TRP A 143 -25.06 10.82 -3.69
CA TRP A 143 -25.16 10.78 -2.24
C TRP A 143 -24.40 9.60 -1.62
N MET A 144 -24.33 8.42 -2.32
CA MET A 144 -23.59 7.26 -1.86
C MET A 144 -22.07 7.52 -1.86
N ALA A 145 -21.57 8.21 -2.89
CA ALA A 145 -20.17 8.62 -2.96
C ALA A 145 -19.82 9.62 -1.84
N ILE A 146 -20.65 10.64 -1.63
CA ILE A 146 -20.43 11.66 -0.60
C ILE A 146 -20.52 11.04 0.81
N ALA A 147 -21.56 10.28 1.09
CA ALA A 147 -21.73 9.59 2.37
C ALA A 147 -20.57 8.60 2.62
N GLY A 148 -20.18 7.85 1.58
CA GLY A 148 -19.04 6.95 1.63
C GLY A 148 -17.74 7.68 1.98
N LEU A 149 -17.39 8.77 1.28
CA LEU A 149 -16.20 9.57 1.56
C LEU A 149 -16.21 10.13 2.98
N ILE A 150 -17.32 10.74 3.42
CA ILE A 150 -17.44 11.27 4.78
C ILE A 150 -17.22 10.14 5.81
N SER A 151 -17.89 9.00 5.64
CA SER A 151 -17.82 7.88 6.58
C SER A 151 -16.43 7.25 6.64
N THR A 152 -15.78 7.05 5.49
CA THR A 152 -14.46 6.40 5.43
C THR A 152 -13.36 7.34 5.91
N ILE A 153 -13.44 8.65 5.63
CA ILE A 153 -12.50 9.64 6.16
C ILE A 153 -12.65 9.77 7.68
N ALA A 154 -13.88 9.84 8.19
CA ALA A 154 -14.12 9.87 9.63
C ALA A 154 -13.63 8.59 10.31
N GLY A 155 -13.89 7.42 9.71
CA GLY A 155 -13.39 6.13 10.19
C GLY A 155 -11.86 6.06 10.18
N ALA A 156 -11.21 6.54 9.12
CA ALA A 156 -9.76 6.62 9.04
C ALA A 156 -9.19 7.54 10.14
N ALA A 157 -9.76 8.72 10.33
CA ALA A 157 -9.37 9.64 11.38
C ALA A 157 -9.52 8.99 12.78
N TYR A 158 -10.61 8.30 13.03
CA TYR A 158 -10.81 7.56 14.28
C TYR A 158 -9.74 6.48 14.48
N LEU A 159 -9.48 5.64 13.47
CA LEU A 159 -8.46 4.59 13.56
C LEU A 159 -7.07 5.16 13.82
N ILE A 160 -6.70 6.25 13.17
CA ILE A 160 -5.39 6.89 13.31
C ILE A 160 -5.23 7.51 14.70
N THR A 161 -6.24 8.24 15.19
CA THR A 161 -6.17 8.97 16.46
C THR A 161 -6.29 8.07 17.69
N THR A 162 -6.85 6.87 17.53
CA THR A 162 -7.03 5.91 18.63
C THR A 162 -5.94 4.84 18.69
N ARG A 163 -4.93 4.88 17.80
CA ARG A 163 -3.77 3.98 17.90
C ARG A 163 -3.07 4.14 19.26
N ARG A 164 -2.61 3.02 19.80
CA ARG A 164 -1.75 3.03 20.99
C ARG A 164 -0.31 3.28 20.54
N PRO A 165 0.48 4.07 21.28
CA PRO A 165 1.92 4.10 21.04
C PRO A 165 2.48 2.68 21.14
N PRO A 166 3.48 2.30 20.30
CA PRO A 166 4.22 1.06 20.52
C PRO A 166 4.76 1.04 21.97
N GLU A 167 4.65 -0.11 22.64
CA GLU A 167 5.27 -0.26 23.96
C GLU A 167 6.78 -0.06 23.81
N PRO A 168 7.43 0.74 24.70
CA PRO A 168 8.87 0.87 24.70
C PRO A 168 9.49 -0.53 24.83
N VAL A 169 10.42 -0.87 23.94
CA VAL A 169 11.22 -2.09 24.11
C VAL A 169 11.98 -1.94 25.42
N PRO A 170 11.86 -2.88 26.39
CA PRO A 170 12.60 -2.79 27.62
C PRO A 170 14.10 -2.68 27.34
N ASP A 171 14.79 -1.75 28.01
CA ASP A 171 16.23 -1.47 27.81
C ASP A 171 17.12 -2.71 28.06
N GLU A 172 16.63 -3.72 28.75
CA GLU A 172 17.34 -5.00 28.99
C GLU A 172 17.59 -5.81 27.71
N VAL A 173 16.75 -5.69 26.66
CA VAL A 173 16.95 -6.44 25.41
C VAL A 173 18.06 -5.83 24.56
N THR A 174 18.27 -4.53 24.65
CA THR A 174 19.35 -3.83 23.94
C THR A 174 20.72 -4.10 24.55
N ALA A 175 20.80 -4.45 25.84
CA ALA A 175 22.05 -4.74 26.51
C ALA A 175 22.54 -6.20 26.31
N ALA A 176 21.64 -7.11 25.93
CA ALA A 176 21.95 -8.54 25.76
C ALA A 176 22.47 -8.90 24.36
N GLU A 177 22.36 -8.02 23.36
CA GLU A 177 22.81 -8.28 21.98
C GLU A 177 24.10 -7.57 21.59
N SER A 178 24.89 -7.06 22.54
CA SER A 178 26.27 -6.66 22.25
C SER A 178 27.20 -7.83 22.57
N PRO A 179 27.55 -8.73 21.64
CA PRO A 179 28.61 -9.64 21.89
C PRO A 179 29.90 -8.82 21.95
N ALA A 180 30.48 -8.71 23.12
CA ALA A 180 31.87 -8.28 23.28
C ALA A 180 32.73 -9.25 22.47
N GLY A 181 32.90 -8.93 21.19
CA GLY A 181 33.85 -9.62 20.33
C GLY A 181 35.24 -9.28 20.79
N ASP A 182 35.81 -10.19 21.54
CA ASP A 182 37.27 -10.31 21.73
C ASP A 182 37.89 -10.53 20.35
N VAL A 183 38.33 -9.44 19.72
CA VAL A 183 39.20 -9.48 18.55
C VAL A 183 40.62 -9.68 19.05
N GLY A 184 40.95 -10.97 19.31
CA GLY A 184 42.31 -11.41 19.44
C GLY A 184 43.14 -10.97 18.24
N ALA A 185 44.11 -10.13 18.51
CA ALA A 185 45.17 -9.75 17.59
C ALA A 185 45.88 -11.01 17.08
N THR A 186 45.75 -11.29 15.78
CA THR A 186 46.62 -12.21 15.08
C THR A 186 47.39 -11.46 13.99
N GLU A 187 48.67 -11.53 14.14
CA GLU A 187 49.75 -10.92 13.40
C GLU A 187 49.64 -11.09 11.86
N SER A 188 50.02 -10.04 11.16
CA SER A 188 50.36 -10.07 9.73
C SER A 188 51.59 -10.93 9.45
N PRO A 189 51.59 -11.72 8.41
CA PRO A 189 52.85 -12.05 7.73
C PRO A 189 53.05 -11.15 6.51
N THR A 190 54.13 -10.43 6.55
CA THR A 190 54.76 -9.73 5.45
C THR A 190 55.26 -10.72 4.40
N GLY A 191 55.17 -10.35 3.12
CA GLY A 191 56.05 -10.84 2.04
C GLY A 191 55.28 -11.41 0.86
N ASN A 192 55.26 -10.85 -0.26
CA ASN A 192 56.26 -10.74 -1.26
C ASN A 192 55.76 -10.07 -2.54
N ALA A 193 56.65 -9.31 -3.12
CA ALA A 193 56.47 -8.60 -4.38
C ALA A 193 56.42 -9.57 -5.58
N GLY A 194 55.79 -9.11 -6.69
CA GLY A 194 56.21 -9.54 -8.02
C GLY A 194 55.04 -10.00 -8.90
N ALA A 195 54.66 -9.18 -9.83
CA ALA A 195 54.60 -9.44 -11.26
C ALA A 195 53.63 -8.48 -11.94
N THR A 196 54.20 -7.45 -12.48
CA THR A 196 53.73 -6.68 -13.64
C THR A 196 53.69 -7.65 -14.83
N GLU A 197 52.66 -7.53 -15.66
CA GLU A 197 52.71 -7.52 -17.12
C GLU A 197 51.45 -8.09 -17.78
N ALA A 198 50.99 -7.24 -18.69
CA ALA A 198 50.42 -7.54 -20.01
C ALA A 198 49.03 -8.18 -20.09
N LEU A 199 48.10 -7.44 -20.64
CA LEU A 199 47.74 -7.58 -22.06
C LEU A 199 46.65 -6.55 -22.44
N THR A 200 47.12 -5.53 -23.13
CA THR A 200 46.41 -4.78 -24.16
C THR A 200 46.08 -5.72 -25.32
N GLU A 201 45.04 -5.37 -26.06
CA GLU A 201 44.56 -5.90 -27.35
C GLU A 201 43.46 -6.94 -27.30
N GLN A 202 42.25 -6.50 -27.64
CA GLN A 202 41.68 -6.68 -28.99
C GLN A 202 40.40 -5.87 -29.13
N THR A 203 40.55 -4.78 -29.89
CA THR A 203 39.53 -4.08 -30.65
C THR A 203 39.30 -4.89 -31.94
N GLU A 204 38.07 -4.81 -32.49
CA GLU A 204 37.60 -5.20 -33.82
C GLU A 204 37.29 -6.69 -34.10
N ALA A 205 35.97 -6.93 -34.17
CA ALA A 205 35.23 -7.39 -35.35
C ALA A 205 33.72 -7.35 -35.05
#